data_0d232bb8765fadcbd1d4031736290fc3
#
_entry.id   0d232bb8765fadcbd1d4031736290fc3
#
_cell.length_a   1.000
_cell.length_b   1.000
_cell.length_c   1.000
_cell.angle_alpha   90.00
_cell.angle_beta   90.00
_cell.angle_gamma   90.00
#
_symmetry.space_group_name_H-M   'P 1'
#
loop_
_entity.id
_entity.type
_entity.pdbx_description
1 polymer ?
#
loop_
_entity_poly.entity_id
_entity_poly.type
_entity_poly.pdbx_seq_one_letter_code
_entity_poly.pdbx_strand_id
1 'polypeptide(L)'
;MDKNDNIVMISKDIRANERYIRERLVDCGDIQIRKMRLGDERKVDCLMVYIEVATSNMMLEDSAIGKMVGHFWEISPGEMQEFVEYNSLGIADVKKLTDMEQVFAGLLAGNAVFFMDGFDQAMKISSAGYPSMGVTEVEMEKVLRGSREGFSDSVKINSALIRKRLRDTRLKVVEFYIGERSHTLVQMVYMEDLVQEEFLEQVKERLGEFRIDGILDSGMLEQLTEDSWLSPFPQYQTTERPDRAAQEILNGKAVLLCDNSPSALILPGVFHSFMESSEDWYNRFEMASFLRILRYVALAAATLLPGLYLAVIRFHTQILPTNMLLSFAQAREGVPFSSIAELVLLELSFELIREAGVRIPGALGNAMGIVGGLIVGSAAVEANLVSPIVVMVVAITALGSLAIPNEEFASAFRMLKYFFLFLGGYLGIFGIVTGVYLTVSHLAGLLSFGIPYLTPFVKQSTDNGPGSKIVRVPFKKRWRRPPYARKNERVRLQKIRNKNRKER
;
A
#
# COMPACT_ATOMS: atom_id res chain seq x y z
N MET A 1 -22.94 10.29 4.01
CA MET A 1 -23.55 11.53 3.53
C MET A 1 -24.83 11.73 4.32
N ASP A 2 -24.77 12.62 5.29
CA ASP A 2 -25.98 13.08 5.98
C ASP A 2 -26.78 13.92 4.99
N LYS A 3 -28.05 13.56 4.82
CA LYS A 3 -28.98 14.20 3.86
C LYS A 3 -29.44 15.61 4.24
N ASN A 4 -28.70 16.29 5.11
CA ASN A 4 -29.02 17.64 5.58
C ASN A 4 -27.84 18.64 5.43
N ASP A 5 -26.87 18.34 4.57
CA ASP A 5 -25.92 19.40 4.19
C ASP A 5 -26.69 20.44 3.37
N ASN A 6 -26.89 21.62 3.95
CA ASN A 6 -27.41 22.77 3.23
C ASN A 6 -26.53 22.97 1.99
N ILE A 7 -27.12 22.90 0.79
CA ILE A 7 -26.43 23.17 -0.47
C ILE A 7 -25.85 24.58 -0.37
N VAL A 8 -24.52 24.66 -0.31
CA VAL A 8 -23.82 25.96 -0.26
C VAL A 8 -23.70 26.49 -1.68
N MET A 9 -24.46 27.55 -1.96
CA MET A 9 -24.42 28.23 -3.25
C MET A 9 -23.13 29.04 -3.40
N ILE A 10 -22.67 29.23 -4.63
CA ILE A 10 -21.52 30.07 -4.95
C ILE A 10 -21.86 31.51 -4.65
N SER A 11 -21.02 32.23 -3.90
CA SER A 11 -21.19 33.63 -3.57
C SER A 11 -20.67 34.55 -4.69
N LYS A 12 -21.27 35.72 -4.84
CA LYS A 12 -20.71 36.78 -5.71
C LYS A 12 -19.41 37.37 -5.19
N ASP A 13 -19.15 37.26 -3.88
CA ASP A 13 -17.88 37.64 -3.25
C ASP A 13 -16.86 36.49 -3.39
N ILE A 14 -15.85 36.71 -4.21
CA ILE A 14 -14.77 35.73 -4.45
C ILE A 14 -14.00 35.38 -3.16
N ARG A 15 -13.91 36.31 -2.20
CA ARG A 15 -13.23 36.10 -0.92
C ARG A 15 -14.00 35.12 -0.03
N ALA A 16 -15.33 35.16 -0.10
CA ALA A 16 -16.18 34.20 0.61
C ALA A 16 -16.00 32.78 0.03
N ASN A 17 -15.98 32.66 -1.30
CA ASN A 17 -15.73 31.39 -1.99
C ASN A 17 -14.33 30.85 -1.68
N GLU A 18 -13.30 31.69 -1.74
CA GLU A 18 -11.93 31.31 -1.40
C GLU A 18 -11.82 30.79 0.04
N ARG A 19 -12.43 31.51 1.00
CA ARG A 19 -12.41 31.10 2.42
C ARG A 19 -13.04 29.73 2.60
N TYR A 20 -14.21 29.51 2.03
CA TYR A 20 -14.91 28.23 2.11
C TYR A 20 -14.11 27.09 1.48
N ILE A 21 -13.47 27.33 0.33
CA ILE A 21 -12.62 26.34 -0.35
C ILE A 21 -11.41 26.01 0.52
N ARG A 22 -10.73 27.01 1.08
CA ARG A 22 -9.56 26.79 1.95
C ARG A 22 -9.90 26.05 3.23
N GLU A 23 -11.05 26.35 3.85
CA GLU A 23 -11.52 25.63 5.04
C GLU A 23 -11.79 24.15 4.76
N ARG A 24 -12.32 23.84 3.58
CA ARG A 24 -12.64 22.45 3.18
C ARG A 24 -11.41 21.66 2.73
N LEU A 25 -10.43 22.34 2.15
CA LEU A 25 -9.21 21.76 1.59
C LEU A 25 -7.97 21.96 2.47
N VAL A 26 -8.14 22.15 3.77
CA VAL A 26 -7.04 22.15 4.73
C VAL A 26 -6.27 20.82 4.59
N ASP A 27 -4.93 20.88 4.63
CA ASP A 27 -4.04 19.72 4.50
C ASP A 27 -4.17 18.96 3.15
N CYS A 28 -4.57 19.65 2.08
CA CYS A 28 -4.58 19.13 0.71
C CYS A 28 -3.47 19.81 -0.12
N GLY A 29 -2.19 19.44 0.10
CA GLY A 29 -1.03 20.03 -0.58
C GLY A 29 -0.99 19.78 -2.09
N ASP A 30 -1.71 18.78 -2.58
CA ASP A 30 -1.86 18.44 -4.00
C ASP A 30 -2.84 19.37 -4.76
N ILE A 31 -3.59 20.25 -4.06
CA ILE A 31 -4.56 21.18 -4.66
C ILE A 31 -4.01 22.59 -4.64
N GLN A 32 -3.93 23.19 -5.83
CA GLN A 32 -3.45 24.55 -6.04
C GLN A 32 -4.60 25.54 -6.12
N ILE A 33 -4.47 26.67 -5.42
CA ILE A 33 -5.40 27.79 -5.42
C ILE A 33 -4.66 29.01 -5.94
N ARG A 34 -4.89 29.38 -7.21
CA ARG A 34 -4.19 30.47 -7.91
C ARG A 34 -5.08 31.69 -8.01
N LYS A 35 -4.62 32.82 -7.46
CA LYS A 35 -5.29 34.14 -7.63
C LYS A 35 -4.75 34.82 -8.86
N MET A 36 -5.65 35.42 -9.61
CA MET A 36 -5.35 36.21 -10.82
C MET A 36 -6.18 37.49 -10.85
N ARG A 37 -5.67 38.49 -11.53
CA ARG A 37 -6.43 39.71 -11.87
C ARG A 37 -6.46 39.82 -13.37
N LEU A 38 -7.64 39.88 -13.92
CA LEU A 38 -7.88 39.98 -15.35
C LEU A 38 -8.55 41.31 -15.67
N GLY A 39 -8.28 41.89 -16.87
CA GLY A 39 -8.80 43.13 -17.37
C GLY A 39 -7.81 44.30 -17.28
N ASP A 40 -7.87 45.24 -18.24
CA ASP A 40 -6.96 46.38 -18.35
C ASP A 40 -7.45 47.60 -17.55
N GLU A 41 -8.64 48.13 -17.84
CA GLU A 41 -9.20 49.31 -17.15
C GLU A 41 -9.95 48.99 -15.87
N ARG A 42 -10.65 47.83 -15.82
CA ARG A 42 -11.31 47.30 -14.62
C ARG A 42 -10.77 45.93 -14.29
N LYS A 43 -9.85 45.89 -13.35
CA LYS A 43 -9.27 44.62 -12.84
C LYS A 43 -10.29 43.84 -12.04
N VAL A 44 -10.68 42.66 -12.53
CA VAL A 44 -11.54 41.70 -11.83
C VAL A 44 -10.69 40.64 -11.16
N ASP A 45 -10.92 40.42 -9.87
CA ASP A 45 -10.25 39.37 -9.12
C ASP A 45 -10.83 38.00 -9.56
N CYS A 46 -9.95 37.07 -9.86
CA CYS A 46 -10.30 35.72 -10.30
C CYS A 46 -9.57 34.69 -9.47
N LEU A 47 -10.16 33.51 -9.32
CA LEU A 47 -9.60 32.40 -8.58
C LEU A 47 -9.67 31.12 -9.43
N MET A 48 -8.54 30.45 -9.60
CA MET A 48 -8.47 29.13 -10.22
C MET A 48 -8.07 28.09 -9.20
N VAL A 49 -8.83 26.98 -9.15
CA VAL A 49 -8.58 25.86 -8.25
C VAL A 49 -8.42 24.59 -9.09
N TYR A 50 -7.33 23.87 -8.89
CA TYR A 50 -7.01 22.66 -9.65
C TYR A 50 -6.09 21.72 -8.88
N ILE A 51 -6.08 20.44 -9.26
CA ILE A 51 -5.12 19.45 -8.75
C ILE A 51 -3.88 19.48 -9.66
N GLU A 52 -2.71 19.76 -9.10
CA GLU A 52 -1.48 20.09 -9.85
C GLU A 52 -1.14 19.08 -10.95
N VAL A 53 -1.17 17.78 -10.67
CA VAL A 53 -0.77 16.72 -11.63
C VAL A 53 -1.97 16.10 -12.36
N ALA A 54 -3.16 16.20 -11.78
CA ALA A 54 -4.37 15.65 -12.39
C ALA A 54 -4.94 16.56 -13.49
N THR A 55 -4.40 17.76 -13.62
CA THR A 55 -4.79 18.74 -14.62
C THR A 55 -3.66 18.88 -15.64
N SER A 56 -3.98 18.74 -16.91
CA SER A 56 -3.00 18.88 -17.98
C SER A 56 -2.49 20.32 -18.05
N ASN A 57 -1.21 20.55 -17.74
CA ASN A 57 -0.57 21.86 -17.84
C ASN A 57 -0.69 22.45 -19.24
N MET A 58 -0.59 21.62 -20.28
CA MET A 58 -0.73 22.04 -21.68
C MET A 58 -2.15 22.56 -21.99
N MET A 59 -3.19 21.95 -21.39
CA MET A 59 -4.57 22.42 -21.51
C MET A 59 -4.83 23.67 -20.65
N LEU A 60 -4.16 23.84 -19.51
CA LEU A 60 -4.30 25.01 -18.66
C LEU A 60 -3.52 26.22 -19.17
N GLU A 61 -2.26 26.06 -19.55
CA GLU A 61 -1.38 27.18 -19.89
C GLU A 61 -1.57 27.63 -21.35
N ASP A 62 -1.62 26.70 -22.30
CA ASP A 62 -1.71 27.05 -23.71
C ASP A 62 -3.14 27.27 -24.22
N SER A 63 -4.14 26.61 -23.63
CA SER A 63 -5.51 26.68 -24.15
C SER A 63 -6.46 27.51 -23.28
N ALA A 64 -6.44 27.34 -21.95
CA ALA A 64 -7.39 28.02 -21.08
C ALA A 64 -6.82 29.33 -20.50
N ILE A 65 -5.70 29.25 -19.78
CA ILE A 65 -5.13 30.43 -19.11
C ILE A 65 -4.51 31.37 -20.16
N GLY A 66 -3.74 30.84 -21.11
CA GLY A 66 -3.10 31.66 -22.14
C GLY A 66 -4.10 32.40 -23.02
N LYS A 67 -5.19 31.71 -23.43
CA LYS A 67 -6.29 32.35 -24.18
C LYS A 67 -7.11 33.28 -23.30
N MET A 68 -7.38 32.93 -22.04
CA MET A 68 -8.05 33.83 -21.10
C MET A 68 -7.22 35.08 -20.84
N VAL A 69 -5.94 34.93 -20.50
CA VAL A 69 -5.07 36.09 -20.24
C VAL A 69 -4.91 36.95 -21.49
N GLY A 70 -4.73 36.38 -22.67
CA GLY A 70 -4.58 37.11 -23.92
C GLY A 70 -5.87 37.78 -24.38
N HIS A 71 -7.04 37.22 -24.13
CA HIS A 71 -8.33 37.74 -24.57
C HIS A 71 -8.96 38.68 -23.53
N PHE A 72 -8.81 38.37 -22.22
CA PHE A 72 -9.35 39.22 -21.14
C PHE A 72 -8.56 40.51 -20.91
N TRP A 73 -7.40 40.69 -21.55
CA TRP A 73 -6.65 41.91 -21.49
C TRP A 73 -7.41 43.10 -22.14
N GLU A 74 -8.32 42.82 -23.08
CA GLU A 74 -9.06 43.83 -23.86
C GLU A 74 -10.59 43.80 -23.64
N ILE A 75 -11.15 42.96 -22.77
CA ILE A 75 -12.60 42.75 -22.66
C ILE A 75 -13.27 43.64 -21.61
N SER A 76 -14.43 44.21 -22.00
CA SER A 76 -15.32 44.92 -21.10
C SER A 76 -16.09 44.01 -20.13
N PRO A 77 -16.58 44.52 -18.97
CA PRO A 77 -17.36 43.70 -18.03
C PRO A 77 -18.62 43.08 -18.61
N GLY A 78 -19.22 43.67 -19.65
CA GLY A 78 -20.39 43.10 -20.34
C GLY A 78 -20.04 41.89 -21.20
N GLU A 79 -18.91 41.94 -21.90
CA GLU A 79 -18.40 40.80 -22.69
C GLU A 79 -17.91 39.65 -21.81
N MET A 80 -17.42 39.93 -20.59
CA MET A 80 -17.14 38.91 -19.58
C MET A 80 -18.40 38.14 -19.15
N GLN A 81 -19.53 38.83 -19.04
CA GLN A 81 -20.80 38.19 -18.72
C GLN A 81 -21.26 37.30 -19.88
N GLU A 82 -21.10 37.77 -21.13
CA GLU A 82 -21.40 36.99 -22.33
C GLU A 82 -20.49 35.78 -22.48
N PHE A 83 -19.22 35.90 -22.10
CA PHE A 83 -18.28 34.77 -22.03
C PHE A 83 -18.74 33.69 -21.04
N VAL A 84 -19.12 34.07 -19.83
CA VAL A 84 -19.65 33.15 -18.81
C VAL A 84 -20.96 32.52 -19.27
N GLU A 85 -21.82 33.28 -19.99
CA GLU A 85 -23.12 32.78 -20.46
C GLU A 85 -23.04 31.90 -21.71
N TYR A 86 -22.17 32.19 -22.67
CA TYR A 86 -22.21 31.57 -24.01
C TYR A 86 -20.93 30.83 -24.41
N ASN A 87 -19.90 30.74 -23.53
CA ASN A 87 -18.61 30.10 -23.85
C ASN A 87 -17.97 30.62 -25.16
N SER A 88 -17.99 31.97 -25.31
CA SER A 88 -17.60 32.64 -26.55
C SER A 88 -16.14 32.44 -26.97
N LEU A 89 -15.26 31.95 -26.09
CA LEU A 89 -13.84 31.71 -26.40
C LEU A 89 -13.54 30.36 -27.08
N GLY A 90 -14.54 29.50 -27.29
CA GLY A 90 -14.32 28.19 -27.92
C GLY A 90 -13.33 27.31 -27.16
N ILE A 91 -13.22 27.51 -25.84
CA ILE A 91 -12.43 26.65 -24.95
C ILE A 91 -13.18 25.33 -24.80
N ALA A 92 -12.49 24.22 -24.92
CA ALA A 92 -13.04 22.89 -24.82
C ALA A 92 -13.93 22.73 -23.58
N ASP A 93 -15.16 22.29 -23.81
CA ASP A 93 -16.18 21.87 -22.84
C ASP A 93 -16.15 22.58 -21.46
N VAL A 94 -16.66 23.78 -21.43
CA VAL A 94 -16.87 24.58 -20.20
C VAL A 94 -18.27 24.33 -19.68
N LYS A 95 -18.40 23.91 -18.43
CA LYS A 95 -19.68 23.71 -17.76
C LYS A 95 -19.85 24.68 -16.60
N LYS A 96 -21.00 25.33 -16.52
CA LYS A 96 -21.37 26.20 -15.39
C LYS A 96 -21.66 25.37 -14.15
N LEU A 97 -21.22 25.87 -13.01
CA LEU A 97 -21.44 25.31 -11.68
C LEU A 97 -22.14 26.37 -10.83
N THR A 98 -23.13 25.95 -10.06
CA THR A 98 -23.97 26.86 -9.25
C THR A 98 -23.78 26.67 -7.75
N ASP A 99 -23.26 25.52 -7.35
CA ASP A 99 -23.06 25.17 -5.95
C ASP A 99 -21.66 24.58 -5.69
N MET A 100 -21.23 24.64 -4.44
CA MET A 100 -19.91 24.18 -4.02
C MET A 100 -19.75 22.66 -4.10
N GLU A 101 -20.82 21.88 -4.03
CA GLU A 101 -20.75 20.41 -4.19
C GLU A 101 -20.35 20.05 -5.63
N GLN A 102 -20.93 20.73 -6.63
CA GLN A 102 -20.52 20.57 -8.02
C GLN A 102 -19.08 21.04 -8.25
N VAL A 103 -18.63 22.10 -7.56
CA VAL A 103 -17.24 22.57 -7.61
C VAL A 103 -16.29 21.48 -7.15
N PHE A 104 -16.50 20.90 -5.98
CA PHE A 104 -15.64 19.84 -5.48
C PHE A 104 -15.72 18.57 -6.33
N ALA A 105 -16.90 18.20 -6.81
CA ALA A 105 -17.06 17.07 -7.73
C ALA A 105 -16.28 17.28 -9.03
N GLY A 106 -16.31 18.49 -9.59
CA GLY A 106 -15.53 18.85 -10.78
C GLY A 106 -14.03 18.82 -10.54
N LEU A 107 -13.58 19.43 -9.44
CA LEU A 107 -12.19 19.48 -9.01
C LEU A 107 -11.61 18.07 -8.79
N LEU A 108 -12.28 17.24 -8.00
CA LEU A 108 -11.85 15.88 -7.69
C LEU A 108 -11.93 14.92 -8.89
N ALA A 109 -12.64 15.31 -9.94
CA ALA A 109 -12.58 14.61 -11.22
C ALA A 109 -11.33 14.98 -12.05
N GLY A 110 -10.48 15.90 -11.56
CA GLY A 110 -9.24 16.35 -12.20
C GLY A 110 -9.42 17.55 -13.13
N ASN A 111 -10.55 18.26 -13.05
CA ASN A 111 -10.78 19.47 -13.83
C ASN A 111 -10.33 20.71 -13.05
N ALA A 112 -10.00 21.79 -13.77
CA ALA A 112 -9.85 23.08 -13.16
C ALA A 112 -11.20 23.77 -12.96
N VAL A 113 -11.35 24.51 -11.87
CA VAL A 113 -12.53 25.33 -11.59
C VAL A 113 -12.12 26.78 -11.47
N PHE A 114 -12.80 27.64 -12.21
CA PHE A 114 -12.52 29.04 -12.32
C PHE A 114 -13.68 29.88 -11.74
N PHE A 115 -13.35 30.83 -10.86
CA PHE A 115 -14.26 31.74 -10.22
C PHE A 115 -13.91 33.17 -10.63
N MET A 116 -14.91 34.02 -10.74
CA MET A 116 -14.77 35.40 -11.05
C MET A 116 -15.56 36.25 -10.04
N ASP A 117 -14.97 37.36 -9.57
CA ASP A 117 -15.63 38.26 -8.62
C ASP A 117 -16.86 38.90 -9.23
N GLY A 118 -17.93 39.03 -8.46
CA GLY A 118 -19.23 39.58 -8.90
C GLY A 118 -20.19 38.53 -9.49
N PHE A 119 -19.75 37.27 -9.74
CA PHE A 119 -20.60 36.23 -10.31
C PHE A 119 -20.93 35.14 -9.25
N ASP A 120 -22.18 34.66 -9.30
CA ASP A 120 -22.70 33.58 -8.45
C ASP A 120 -22.59 32.19 -9.10
N GLN A 121 -21.72 32.07 -10.08
CA GLN A 121 -21.44 30.81 -10.81
C GLN A 121 -19.94 30.67 -10.98
N ALA A 122 -19.47 29.40 -11.01
CA ALA A 122 -18.12 29.08 -11.40
C ALA A 122 -18.10 28.29 -12.72
N MET A 123 -16.96 28.26 -13.37
CA MET A 123 -16.75 27.53 -14.60
C MET A 123 -15.86 26.31 -14.37
N LYS A 124 -16.37 25.12 -14.71
CA LYS A 124 -15.56 23.92 -14.79
C LYS A 124 -14.91 23.87 -16.17
N ILE A 125 -13.59 23.88 -16.22
CA ILE A 125 -12.81 23.74 -17.45
C ILE A 125 -12.40 22.27 -17.55
N SER A 126 -12.83 21.59 -18.62
CA SER A 126 -12.48 20.20 -18.88
C SER A 126 -10.99 20.07 -19.22
N SER A 127 -10.18 19.87 -18.20
CA SER A 127 -8.72 19.75 -18.24
C SER A 127 -8.24 18.45 -17.59
N ALA A 128 -9.16 17.51 -17.34
CA ALA A 128 -8.84 16.26 -16.65
C ALA A 128 -7.75 15.47 -17.40
N GLY A 129 -6.60 15.36 -16.79
CA GLY A 129 -5.40 14.71 -17.30
C GLY A 129 -4.70 13.86 -16.24
N TYR A 130 -5.48 13.08 -15.45
CA TYR A 130 -4.85 12.14 -14.54
C TYR A 130 -3.80 11.31 -15.26
N PRO A 131 -2.61 11.09 -14.64
CA PRO A 131 -1.54 10.36 -15.27
C PRO A 131 -2.04 9.01 -15.81
N SER A 132 -1.89 8.80 -17.11
CA SER A 132 -2.21 7.55 -17.80
C SER A 132 -1.05 7.10 -18.69
N MET A 133 -0.28 8.05 -19.21
CA MET A 133 0.98 7.79 -19.91
C MET A 133 2.14 8.02 -18.94
N GLY A 134 3.13 7.11 -18.92
CA GLY A 134 4.27 7.18 -18.01
C GLY A 134 4.01 6.60 -16.62
N VAL A 135 2.85 5.97 -16.40
CA VAL A 135 2.60 5.15 -15.24
C VAL A 135 3.29 3.81 -15.45
N THR A 136 4.19 3.46 -14.56
CA THR A 136 4.92 2.18 -14.60
C THR A 136 3.97 1.01 -14.39
N GLU A 137 4.24 -0.12 -15.06
CA GLU A 137 3.59 -1.36 -14.68
C GLU A 137 4.22 -1.90 -13.38
N VAL A 138 3.39 -2.49 -12.53
CA VAL A 138 3.82 -3.13 -11.29
C VAL A 138 4.76 -4.29 -11.61
N GLU A 139 5.97 -4.27 -11.08
CA GLU A 139 6.98 -5.31 -11.32
C GLU A 139 6.94 -6.41 -10.24
N MET A 140 6.91 -6.05 -8.98
CA MET A 140 7.03 -6.99 -7.86
C MET A 140 5.66 -7.54 -7.40
N GLU A 141 4.61 -6.73 -7.41
CA GLU A 141 3.27 -7.14 -6.96
C GLU A 141 2.33 -7.44 -8.16
N LYS A 142 2.77 -8.25 -9.12
CA LYS A 142 1.95 -8.65 -10.29
C LYS A 142 0.71 -9.43 -9.88
N VAL A 143 -0.43 -9.11 -10.49
CA VAL A 143 -1.71 -9.77 -10.25
C VAL A 143 -2.36 -10.20 -11.58
N LEU A 144 -3.04 -11.33 -11.58
CA LEU A 144 -3.78 -11.80 -12.75
C LEU A 144 -5.04 -10.98 -13.00
N ARG A 145 -5.67 -10.46 -11.95
CA ARG A 145 -6.88 -9.65 -12.02
C ARG A 145 -6.75 -8.41 -11.15
N GLY A 146 -6.91 -7.24 -11.72
CA GLY A 146 -6.83 -5.95 -11.02
C GLY A 146 -6.22 -4.85 -11.89
N SER A 147 -5.93 -3.70 -11.28
CA SER A 147 -5.20 -2.62 -11.93
C SER A 147 -3.77 -3.06 -12.25
N ARG A 148 -3.24 -2.60 -13.37
CA ARG A 148 -1.83 -2.79 -13.75
C ARG A 148 -1.00 -1.53 -13.49
N GLU A 149 -1.65 -0.42 -13.11
CA GLU A 149 -0.98 0.83 -12.79
C GLU A 149 -0.13 0.65 -11.54
N GLY A 150 1.15 0.98 -11.61
CA GLY A 150 2.12 1.07 -10.53
C GLY A 150 2.42 2.52 -10.15
N PHE A 151 3.04 2.73 -9.01
CA PHE A 151 3.62 4.01 -8.62
C PHE A 151 4.88 4.30 -9.46
N SER A 152 5.21 5.58 -9.60
CA SER A 152 6.39 6.08 -10.29
C SER A 152 7.34 6.75 -9.29
N ASP A 153 8.50 7.20 -9.76
CA ASP A 153 9.46 7.92 -8.91
C ASP A 153 8.97 9.32 -8.48
N SER A 154 7.92 9.85 -9.11
CA SER A 154 7.38 11.17 -8.76
C SER A 154 6.28 11.07 -7.72
N VAL A 155 6.53 11.62 -6.53
CA VAL A 155 5.57 11.65 -5.42
C VAL A 155 4.24 12.34 -5.78
N LYS A 156 4.28 13.39 -6.61
CA LYS A 156 3.08 14.12 -7.07
C LYS A 156 2.21 13.27 -8.00
N ILE A 157 2.82 12.48 -8.88
CA ILE A 157 2.10 11.51 -9.71
C ILE A 157 1.45 10.45 -8.83
N ASN A 158 2.17 9.96 -7.83
CA ASN A 158 1.72 8.91 -6.93
C ASN A 158 0.50 9.34 -6.10
N SER A 159 0.51 10.56 -5.55
CA SER A 159 -0.66 11.10 -4.84
C SER A 159 -1.86 11.31 -5.78
N ALA A 160 -1.63 11.76 -7.01
CA ALA A 160 -2.69 11.91 -8.01
C ALA A 160 -3.31 10.54 -8.38
N LEU A 161 -2.53 9.45 -8.45
CA LEU A 161 -3.04 8.09 -8.68
C LEU A 161 -3.93 7.59 -7.53
N ILE A 162 -3.63 7.96 -6.29
CA ILE A 162 -4.51 7.69 -5.13
C ILE A 162 -5.76 8.54 -5.22
N ARG A 163 -5.64 9.86 -5.49
CA ARG A 163 -6.76 10.80 -5.64
C ARG A 163 -7.71 10.41 -6.76
N LYS A 164 -7.20 9.90 -7.88
CA LYS A 164 -8.01 9.32 -8.98
C LYS A 164 -9.01 8.26 -8.50
N ARG A 165 -8.61 7.47 -7.49
CA ARG A 165 -9.42 6.39 -6.91
C ARG A 165 -10.29 6.84 -5.73
N LEU A 166 -9.82 7.80 -4.96
CA LEU A 166 -10.49 8.32 -3.75
C LEU A 166 -10.84 9.80 -3.97
N ARG A 167 -11.97 10.06 -4.60
CA ARG A 167 -12.45 11.41 -4.94
C ARG A 167 -13.27 11.98 -3.79
N ASP A 168 -12.59 12.32 -2.68
CA ASP A 168 -13.21 12.87 -1.47
C ASP A 168 -12.35 14.02 -0.93
N THR A 169 -12.97 15.11 -0.47
CA THR A 169 -12.28 16.26 0.15
C THR A 169 -11.65 15.92 1.49
N ARG A 170 -12.10 14.84 2.14
CA ARG A 170 -11.53 14.31 3.38
C ARG A 170 -10.24 13.51 3.16
N LEU A 171 -9.87 13.22 1.92
CA LEU A 171 -8.55 12.69 1.60
C LEU A 171 -7.54 13.84 1.75
N LYS A 172 -6.66 13.73 2.74
CA LYS A 172 -5.62 14.71 3.05
C LYS A 172 -4.29 14.27 2.47
N VAL A 173 -3.50 15.22 2.02
CA VAL A 173 -2.15 15.05 1.47
C VAL A 173 -1.26 16.09 2.14
N VAL A 174 -0.58 15.68 3.20
CA VAL A 174 0.30 16.56 3.99
C VAL A 174 1.72 16.43 3.49
N GLU A 175 2.38 17.53 3.22
CA GLU A 175 3.72 17.59 2.66
C GLU A 175 4.77 17.84 3.76
N PHE A 176 5.87 17.08 3.68
CA PHE A 176 7.05 17.23 4.52
C PHE A 176 8.28 17.31 3.62
N TYR A 177 9.23 18.16 3.97
CA TYR A 177 10.52 18.23 3.30
C TYR A 177 11.59 17.70 4.26
N ILE A 178 12.21 16.57 3.92
CA ILE A 178 13.15 15.85 4.78
C ILE A 178 14.50 15.78 4.10
N GLY A 179 15.59 15.95 4.91
CA GLY A 179 16.96 15.98 4.43
C GLY A 179 17.48 17.43 4.28
N GLU A 180 18.60 17.73 4.94
CA GLU A 180 19.19 19.08 4.92
C GLU A 180 19.74 19.48 3.55
N ARG A 181 20.16 18.52 2.74
CA ARG A 181 20.70 18.74 1.40
C ARG A 181 19.78 18.29 0.29
N SER A 182 19.05 17.16 0.48
CA SER A 182 18.17 16.64 -0.55
C SER A 182 16.84 17.36 -0.63
N HIS A 183 16.35 17.93 0.50
CA HIS A 183 15.00 18.51 0.59
C HIS A 183 13.93 17.62 -0.05
N THR A 184 14.01 16.31 0.20
CA THR A 184 13.14 15.32 -0.42
C THR A 184 11.71 15.51 0.03
N LEU A 185 10.78 15.63 -0.93
CA LEU A 185 9.37 15.75 -0.65
C LEU A 185 8.79 14.40 -0.24
N VAL A 186 8.19 14.35 0.94
CA VAL A 186 7.45 13.21 1.45
C VAL A 186 6.00 13.63 1.65
N GLN A 187 5.06 12.91 1.07
CA GLN A 187 3.64 13.15 1.23
C GLN A 187 2.98 12.08 2.08
N MET A 188 2.29 12.49 3.15
CA MET A 188 1.46 11.62 3.97
C MET A 188 0.00 11.72 3.52
N VAL A 189 -0.53 10.60 3.01
CA VAL A 189 -1.89 10.51 2.45
C VAL A 189 -2.77 9.67 3.36
N TYR A 190 -3.90 10.23 3.81
CA TYR A 190 -4.84 9.55 4.70
C TYR A 190 -6.26 10.10 4.57
N MET A 191 -7.24 9.37 5.10
CA MET A 191 -8.62 9.81 5.19
C MET A 191 -8.91 10.38 6.59
N GLU A 192 -9.24 11.66 6.68
CA GLU A 192 -9.40 12.43 7.92
C GLU A 192 -10.43 11.82 8.88
N ASP A 193 -11.56 11.34 8.35
CA ASP A 193 -12.64 10.73 9.12
C ASP A 193 -12.36 9.28 9.56
N LEU A 194 -11.40 8.59 8.94
CA LEU A 194 -11.14 7.17 9.17
C LEU A 194 -9.92 6.90 10.05
N VAL A 195 -8.91 7.75 9.98
CA VAL A 195 -7.65 7.58 10.71
C VAL A 195 -7.79 8.06 12.16
N GLN A 196 -7.04 7.47 13.08
CA GLN A 196 -6.97 7.92 14.48
C GLN A 196 -6.02 9.11 14.59
N GLU A 197 -6.42 10.17 15.29
CA GLU A 197 -5.60 11.38 15.47
C GLU A 197 -4.30 11.11 16.21
N GLU A 198 -4.36 10.35 17.30
CA GLU A 198 -3.20 9.95 18.10
C GLU A 198 -2.12 9.23 17.27
N PHE A 199 -2.57 8.39 16.31
CA PHE A 199 -1.68 7.72 15.38
C PHE A 199 -1.00 8.72 14.41
N LEU A 200 -1.77 9.68 13.86
CA LEU A 200 -1.22 10.69 12.95
C LEU A 200 -0.18 11.57 13.63
N GLU A 201 -0.42 11.96 14.89
CA GLU A 201 0.51 12.75 15.68
C GLU A 201 1.84 12.00 15.88
N GLN A 202 1.78 10.70 16.21
CA GLN A 202 2.98 9.87 16.34
C GLN A 202 3.76 9.79 15.01
N VAL A 203 3.07 9.64 13.87
CA VAL A 203 3.75 9.62 12.57
C VAL A 203 4.42 10.95 12.27
N LYS A 204 3.74 12.08 12.50
CA LYS A 204 4.30 13.43 12.30
C LYS A 204 5.51 13.68 13.22
N GLU A 205 5.43 13.26 14.47
CA GLU A 205 6.51 13.36 15.43
C GLU A 205 7.75 12.60 14.95
N ARG A 206 7.59 11.33 14.57
CA ARG A 206 8.66 10.49 14.04
C ARG A 206 9.33 11.06 12.78
N LEU A 207 8.55 11.63 11.87
CA LEU A 207 9.10 12.28 10.67
C LEU A 207 9.93 13.53 11.00
N GLY A 208 9.71 14.15 12.17
CA GLY A 208 10.43 15.32 12.66
C GLY A 208 11.57 15.05 13.65
N GLU A 209 11.73 13.81 14.13
CA GLU A 209 12.70 13.47 15.20
C GLU A 209 14.16 13.42 14.75
N PHE A 210 14.43 13.32 13.46
CA PHE A 210 15.79 13.14 12.96
C PHE A 210 16.23 14.23 11.98
N ARG A 211 17.52 14.49 11.93
CA ARG A 211 18.17 15.31 10.92
C ARG A 211 19.16 14.46 10.16
N ILE A 212 19.06 14.47 8.85
CA ILE A 212 19.91 13.69 7.94
C ILE A 212 20.25 14.54 6.72
N ASP A 213 21.38 14.28 6.07
CA ASP A 213 21.79 14.97 4.85
C ASP A 213 20.78 14.81 3.70
N GLY A 214 20.24 13.61 3.53
CA GLY A 214 19.25 13.34 2.48
C GLY A 214 18.54 12.00 2.62
N ILE A 215 17.32 11.95 2.09
CA ILE A 215 16.54 10.73 1.87
C ILE A 215 16.54 10.45 0.36
N LEU A 216 17.07 9.32 -0.04
CA LEU A 216 17.20 8.94 -1.45
C LEU A 216 16.13 7.96 -1.90
N ASP A 217 15.55 7.21 -0.97
CA ASP A 217 14.50 6.21 -1.22
C ASP A 217 13.62 6.03 0.01
N SER A 218 12.43 5.48 -0.19
CA SER A 218 11.45 5.16 0.87
C SER A 218 12.00 4.22 1.94
N GLY A 219 12.88 3.26 1.58
CA GLY A 219 13.50 2.35 2.53
C GLY A 219 14.42 3.01 3.56
N MET A 220 15.03 4.17 3.23
CA MET A 220 15.76 4.97 4.21
C MET A 220 14.81 5.62 5.22
N LEU A 221 13.67 6.13 4.74
CA LEU A 221 12.65 6.73 5.59
C LEU A 221 12.06 5.71 6.56
N GLU A 222 11.77 4.50 6.08
CA GLU A 222 11.30 3.38 6.89
C GLU A 222 12.24 3.08 8.06
N GLN A 223 13.52 2.82 7.77
CA GLN A 223 14.52 2.48 8.79
C GLN A 223 14.74 3.58 9.84
N LEU A 224 14.57 4.86 9.46
CA LEU A 224 14.73 5.99 10.37
C LEU A 224 13.53 6.21 11.30
N THR A 225 12.36 5.74 10.90
CA THR A 225 11.10 6.03 11.60
C THR A 225 10.46 4.80 12.27
N GLU A 226 11.04 3.62 12.11
CA GLU A 226 10.57 2.40 12.79
C GLU A 226 10.69 2.48 14.31
N ASP A 227 9.71 1.95 15.04
CA ASP A 227 9.70 1.87 16.49
C ASP A 227 10.79 0.92 17.04
N SER A 228 11.07 -0.16 16.31
CA SER A 228 11.95 -1.25 16.76
C SER A 228 12.93 -1.66 15.66
N TRP A 229 13.98 -0.88 15.47
CA TRP A 229 15.02 -1.07 14.45
C TRP A 229 15.84 -2.38 14.58
N LEU A 230 15.83 -3.02 15.76
CA LEU A 230 16.49 -4.34 15.97
C LEU A 230 15.60 -5.50 15.56
N SER A 231 14.31 -5.30 15.35
CA SER A 231 13.41 -6.35 14.94
C SER A 231 13.59 -6.66 13.44
N PRO A 232 13.71 -7.94 13.06
CA PRO A 232 13.76 -8.30 11.64
C PRO A 232 12.39 -8.18 10.96
N PHE A 233 11.32 -7.91 11.70
CA PHE A 233 9.97 -7.84 11.17
C PHE A 233 9.64 -6.41 10.74
N PRO A 234 9.23 -6.17 9.47
CA PRO A 234 8.91 -4.85 8.96
C PRO A 234 7.72 -4.26 9.69
N GLN A 235 7.79 -2.97 10.02
CA GLN A 235 6.72 -2.23 10.70
C GLN A 235 5.89 -1.39 9.73
N TYR A 236 6.36 -1.25 8.51
CA TYR A 236 5.67 -0.71 7.35
C TYR A 236 5.29 -1.83 6.39
N GLN A 237 4.30 -1.58 5.59
CA GLN A 237 3.95 -2.45 4.47
C GLN A 237 4.22 -1.70 3.18
N THR A 238 5.20 -2.14 2.41
CA THR A 238 5.53 -1.58 1.11
C THR A 238 4.54 -2.01 0.04
N THR A 239 4.28 -1.15 -0.94
CA THR A 239 3.49 -1.47 -2.12
C THR A 239 3.83 -0.58 -3.31
N GLU A 240 3.92 -1.17 -4.49
CA GLU A 240 4.00 -0.45 -5.77
C GLU A 240 2.62 -0.12 -6.34
N ARG A 241 1.54 -0.54 -5.67
CA ARG A 241 0.18 -0.53 -6.20
C ARG A 241 -0.69 0.59 -5.62
N PRO A 242 -1.12 1.56 -6.45
CA PRO A 242 -2.04 2.62 -6.00
C PRO A 242 -3.43 2.11 -5.56
N ASP A 243 -3.90 0.98 -6.11
CA ASP A 243 -5.19 0.38 -5.71
C ASP A 243 -5.11 -0.23 -4.30
N ARG A 244 -3.96 -0.85 -3.93
CA ARG A 244 -3.69 -1.35 -2.59
C ARG A 244 -3.58 -0.21 -1.59
N ALA A 245 -2.80 0.83 -1.90
CA ALA A 245 -2.67 2.02 -1.06
C ALA A 245 -4.05 2.67 -0.79
N ALA A 246 -4.86 2.89 -1.83
CA ALA A 246 -6.21 3.43 -1.69
C ALA A 246 -7.13 2.51 -0.82
N GLN A 247 -7.01 1.19 -0.97
CA GLN A 247 -7.77 0.23 -0.16
C GLN A 247 -7.39 0.32 1.33
N GLU A 248 -6.10 0.45 1.64
CA GLU A 248 -5.62 0.54 3.02
C GLU A 248 -5.96 1.89 3.65
N ILE A 249 -5.95 2.98 2.90
CA ILE A 249 -6.47 4.29 3.34
C ILE A 249 -7.96 4.18 3.72
N LEU A 250 -8.77 3.47 2.93
CA LEU A 250 -10.19 3.19 3.27
C LEU A 250 -10.36 2.27 4.47
N ASN A 251 -9.32 1.54 4.87
CA ASN A 251 -9.28 0.76 6.10
C ASN A 251 -8.89 1.60 7.33
N GLY A 252 -8.51 2.88 7.16
CA GLY A 252 -8.12 3.80 8.22
C GLY A 252 -6.61 3.82 8.50
N LYS A 253 -5.79 3.41 7.54
CA LYS A 253 -4.34 3.55 7.56
C LYS A 253 -3.90 4.86 6.90
N ALA A 254 -2.65 5.25 7.11
CA ALA A 254 -1.97 6.29 6.36
C ALA A 254 -0.97 5.67 5.36
N VAL A 255 -0.61 6.43 4.34
CA VAL A 255 0.36 6.05 3.31
C VAL A 255 1.38 7.17 3.20
N LEU A 256 2.67 6.85 3.29
CA LEU A 256 3.76 7.76 2.98
C LEU A 256 4.23 7.49 1.55
N LEU A 257 4.33 8.56 0.80
CA LEU A 257 4.91 8.58 -0.55
C LEU A 257 6.18 9.40 -0.47
N CYS A 258 7.28 8.83 -0.94
CA CYS A 258 8.58 9.50 -0.98
C CYS A 258 8.93 9.84 -2.43
N ASP A 259 9.48 11.03 -2.66
CA ASP A 259 9.97 11.40 -3.99
C ASP A 259 11.20 10.55 -4.35
N ASN A 260 11.38 10.25 -5.61
CA ASN A 260 12.38 9.34 -6.15
C ASN A 260 12.22 7.86 -5.73
N SER A 261 11.01 7.46 -5.31
CA SER A 261 10.73 6.07 -4.95
C SER A 261 9.40 5.61 -5.55
N PRO A 262 9.36 4.47 -6.27
CA PRO A 262 8.13 3.90 -6.81
C PRO A 262 7.35 3.10 -5.78
N SER A 263 7.82 3.05 -4.54
CA SER A 263 7.20 2.31 -3.45
C SER A 263 6.52 3.23 -2.44
N ALA A 264 5.29 2.92 -2.10
CA ALA A 264 4.54 3.57 -1.04
C ALA A 264 4.64 2.77 0.26
N LEU A 265 4.83 3.46 1.38
CA LEU A 265 4.89 2.89 2.72
C LEU A 265 3.51 3.01 3.38
N ILE A 266 2.87 1.90 3.67
CA ILE A 266 1.57 1.82 4.34
C ILE A 266 1.78 1.57 5.82
N LEU A 267 1.22 2.43 6.66
CA LEU A 267 1.33 2.34 8.11
C LEU A 267 -0.06 2.42 8.78
N PRO A 268 -0.25 1.70 9.90
CA PRO A 268 0.68 0.77 10.54
C PRO A 268 0.82 -0.55 9.76
N GLY A 269 2.02 -1.12 9.77
CA GLY A 269 2.26 -2.49 9.32
C GLY A 269 1.83 -3.47 10.41
N VAL A 270 0.91 -4.39 10.10
CA VAL A 270 0.44 -5.42 11.02
C VAL A 270 0.59 -6.80 10.40
N PHE A 271 0.88 -7.81 11.20
CA PHE A 271 1.16 -9.19 10.76
C PHE A 271 0.17 -9.69 9.70
N HIS A 272 -1.12 -9.45 9.91
CA HIS A 272 -2.17 -9.90 8.99
C HIS A 272 -2.09 -9.23 7.62
N SER A 273 -1.70 -7.96 7.54
CA SER A 273 -1.64 -7.23 6.28
C SER A 273 -0.52 -7.71 5.36
N PHE A 274 0.57 -8.26 5.90
CA PHE A 274 1.66 -8.87 5.12
C PHE A 274 1.26 -10.21 4.47
N MET A 275 0.25 -10.89 5.03
CA MET A 275 -0.29 -12.15 4.50
C MET A 275 -1.41 -11.94 3.48
N GLU A 276 -1.85 -10.70 3.28
CA GLU A 276 -2.84 -10.33 2.28
C GLU A 276 -2.18 -9.98 0.94
N SER A 277 -2.70 -10.53 -0.15
CA SER A 277 -2.37 -10.11 -1.51
C SER A 277 -3.49 -9.25 -2.09
N SER A 278 -3.14 -8.37 -3.02
CA SER A 278 -4.14 -7.56 -3.75
C SER A 278 -5.16 -8.42 -4.50
N GLU A 279 -4.76 -9.59 -4.98
CA GLU A 279 -5.67 -10.55 -5.63
C GLU A 279 -6.79 -11.07 -4.73
N ASP A 280 -6.58 -11.12 -3.41
CA ASP A 280 -7.60 -11.59 -2.47
C ASP A 280 -8.86 -10.72 -2.54
N TRP A 281 -8.75 -9.46 -2.98
CA TRP A 281 -9.86 -8.52 -3.13
C TRP A 281 -10.66 -8.71 -4.42
N TYR A 282 -10.01 -9.18 -5.48
CA TYR A 282 -10.58 -9.29 -6.82
C TYR A 282 -11.10 -10.68 -7.14
N ASN A 283 -10.61 -11.71 -6.44
CA ASN A 283 -11.05 -13.09 -6.59
C ASN A 283 -12.31 -13.39 -5.76
N ARG A 284 -12.94 -14.54 -6.01
CA ARG A 284 -14.04 -15.03 -5.19
C ARG A 284 -13.56 -15.36 -3.78
N PHE A 285 -14.42 -15.14 -2.78
CA PHE A 285 -14.02 -15.26 -1.37
C PHE A 285 -13.60 -16.68 -0.97
N GLU A 286 -14.16 -17.72 -1.61
CA GLU A 286 -13.80 -19.11 -1.38
C GLU A 286 -12.33 -19.37 -1.76
N MET A 287 -11.96 -18.98 -2.99
CA MET A 287 -10.60 -19.15 -3.50
C MET A 287 -9.60 -18.31 -2.71
N ALA A 288 -9.92 -17.03 -2.45
CA ALA A 288 -9.07 -16.15 -1.64
C ALA A 288 -8.88 -16.70 -0.21
N SER A 289 -9.91 -17.31 0.38
CA SER A 289 -9.82 -17.94 1.69
C SER A 289 -8.89 -19.17 1.67
N PHE A 290 -9.03 -20.02 0.66
CA PHE A 290 -8.16 -21.18 0.49
C PHE A 290 -6.69 -20.77 0.33
N LEU A 291 -6.41 -19.79 -0.55
CA LEU A 291 -5.06 -19.31 -0.77
C LEU A 291 -4.46 -18.65 0.49
N ARG A 292 -5.25 -17.93 1.29
CA ARG A 292 -4.77 -17.38 2.57
C ARG A 292 -4.40 -18.48 3.55
N ILE A 293 -5.23 -19.50 3.73
CA ILE A 293 -4.91 -20.63 4.60
C ILE A 293 -3.62 -21.29 4.11
N LEU A 294 -3.50 -21.51 2.80
CA LEU A 294 -2.28 -22.09 2.22
C LEU A 294 -1.04 -21.26 2.51
N ARG A 295 -1.12 -19.91 2.44
CA ARG A 295 0.00 -19.01 2.79
C ARG A 295 0.42 -19.15 4.26
N TYR A 296 -0.52 -19.27 5.21
CA TYR A 296 -0.19 -19.50 6.62
C TYR A 296 0.48 -20.85 6.84
N VAL A 297 0.02 -21.90 6.16
CA VAL A 297 0.67 -23.23 6.19
C VAL A 297 2.05 -23.15 5.55
N ALA A 298 2.20 -22.47 4.43
CA ALA A 298 3.46 -22.24 3.75
C ALA A 298 4.46 -21.46 4.62
N LEU A 299 4.02 -20.41 5.33
CA LEU A 299 4.84 -19.67 6.28
C LEU A 299 5.36 -20.57 7.40
N ALA A 300 4.48 -21.39 7.99
CA ALA A 300 4.87 -22.32 9.04
C ALA A 300 5.85 -23.38 8.50
N ALA A 301 5.61 -23.92 7.32
CA ALA A 301 6.51 -24.89 6.68
C ALA A 301 7.86 -24.24 6.34
N ALA A 302 7.87 -23.06 5.73
CA ALA A 302 9.09 -22.34 5.38
C ALA A 302 9.99 -22.05 6.60
N THR A 303 9.39 -21.84 7.76
CA THR A 303 10.13 -21.45 8.97
C THR A 303 10.52 -22.66 9.83
N LEU A 304 9.59 -23.58 10.04
CA LEU A 304 9.74 -24.63 11.04
C LEU A 304 10.23 -25.96 10.48
N LEU A 305 9.93 -26.29 9.21
CA LEU A 305 10.16 -27.60 8.65
C LEU A 305 11.62 -28.09 8.73
N PRO A 306 12.65 -27.25 8.40
CA PRO A 306 14.05 -27.66 8.53
C PRO A 306 14.45 -28.02 9.95
N GLY A 307 14.05 -27.20 10.92
CA GLY A 307 14.32 -27.43 12.34
C GLY A 307 13.58 -28.69 12.87
N LEU A 308 12.29 -28.85 12.47
CA LEU A 308 11.51 -30.04 12.83
C LEU A 308 12.12 -31.31 12.25
N TYR A 309 12.58 -31.31 11.01
CA TYR A 309 13.26 -32.41 10.39
C TYR A 309 14.48 -32.85 11.22
N LEU A 310 15.34 -31.90 11.60
CA LEU A 310 16.51 -32.18 12.44
C LEU A 310 16.12 -32.69 13.84
N ALA A 311 15.09 -32.08 14.45
CA ALA A 311 14.61 -32.49 15.76
C ALA A 311 14.12 -33.94 15.77
N VAL A 312 13.40 -34.35 14.74
CA VAL A 312 12.89 -35.72 14.60
C VAL A 312 14.02 -36.73 14.34
N ILE A 313 14.87 -36.44 13.36
CA ILE A 313 15.93 -37.35 12.92
C ILE A 313 16.99 -37.56 14.01
N ARG A 314 17.32 -36.53 14.79
CA ARG A 314 18.42 -36.64 15.79
C ARG A 314 17.95 -37.05 17.17
N PHE A 315 16.77 -36.62 17.60
CA PHE A 315 16.35 -36.80 19.00
C PHE A 315 15.07 -37.63 19.16
N HIS A 316 14.22 -37.69 18.14
CA HIS A 316 12.88 -38.27 18.29
C HIS A 316 12.54 -39.27 17.17
N THR A 317 13.50 -40.11 16.82
CA THR A 317 13.35 -41.14 15.76
C THR A 317 12.19 -42.10 16.01
N GLN A 318 11.79 -42.29 17.29
CA GLN A 318 10.65 -43.13 17.67
C GLN A 318 9.29 -42.62 17.19
N ILE A 319 9.18 -41.36 16.75
CA ILE A 319 7.95 -40.81 16.16
C ILE A 319 7.72 -41.42 14.76
N LEU A 320 8.79 -41.83 14.09
CA LEU A 320 8.71 -42.34 12.73
C LEU A 320 8.35 -43.84 12.72
N PRO A 321 7.47 -44.29 11.81
CA PRO A 321 7.24 -45.71 11.57
C PRO A 321 8.56 -46.38 11.19
N THR A 322 8.76 -47.61 11.65
CA THR A 322 10.01 -48.38 11.46
C THR A 322 10.43 -48.47 9.98
N ASN A 323 9.48 -48.69 9.08
CA ASN A 323 9.77 -48.75 7.63
C ASN A 323 10.30 -47.39 7.09
N MET A 324 9.77 -46.28 7.59
CA MET A 324 10.21 -44.93 7.20
C MET A 324 11.60 -44.61 7.77
N LEU A 325 11.87 -45.05 9.01
CA LEU A 325 13.19 -44.91 9.62
C LEU A 325 14.27 -45.66 8.83
N LEU A 326 13.97 -46.89 8.39
CA LEU A 326 14.88 -47.71 7.57
C LEU A 326 15.12 -47.03 6.20
N SER A 327 14.07 -46.47 5.56
CA SER A 327 14.20 -45.72 4.31
C SER A 327 15.07 -44.49 4.49
N PHE A 328 14.95 -43.77 5.62
CA PHE A 328 15.79 -42.62 5.92
C PHE A 328 17.24 -42.97 6.16
N ALA A 329 17.49 -44.10 6.84
CA ALA A 329 18.84 -44.61 7.04
C ALA A 329 19.51 -45.01 5.72
N GLN A 330 18.78 -45.72 4.84
CA GLN A 330 19.26 -46.08 3.49
C GLN A 330 19.53 -44.85 2.62
N ALA A 331 18.63 -43.86 2.64
CA ALA A 331 18.78 -42.63 1.85
C ALA A 331 20.00 -41.78 2.30
N ARG A 332 20.56 -42.04 3.46
CA ARG A 332 21.74 -41.36 4.01
C ARG A 332 23.02 -42.21 3.92
N GLU A 333 22.90 -43.41 3.45
CA GLU A 333 24.05 -44.28 3.27
C GLU A 333 25.02 -43.67 2.25
N GLY A 334 26.28 -43.55 2.64
CA GLY A 334 27.32 -42.92 1.79
C GLY A 334 27.44 -41.41 1.87
N VAL A 335 26.54 -40.70 2.57
CA VAL A 335 26.65 -39.24 2.74
C VAL A 335 27.67 -38.89 3.81
N PRO A 336 28.74 -38.11 3.51
CA PRO A 336 29.84 -37.83 4.45
C PRO A 336 29.48 -36.79 5.53
N PHE A 337 28.42 -35.98 5.31
CA PHE A 337 28.07 -34.87 6.19
C PHE A 337 27.06 -35.25 7.27
N SER A 338 27.10 -34.54 8.38
CA SER A 338 26.02 -34.62 9.38
C SER A 338 24.74 -34.00 8.85
N SER A 339 23.56 -34.44 9.36
CA SER A 339 22.25 -33.89 8.93
C SER A 339 22.15 -32.35 9.03
N ILE A 340 22.80 -31.76 10.04
CA ILE A 340 22.83 -30.29 10.18
C ILE A 340 23.66 -29.69 9.06
N ALA A 341 24.85 -30.24 8.78
CA ALA A 341 25.74 -29.72 7.74
C ALA A 341 25.11 -29.83 6.34
N GLU A 342 24.47 -30.98 6.02
CA GLU A 342 23.73 -31.18 4.77
C GLU A 342 22.68 -30.09 4.59
N LEU A 343 21.85 -29.89 5.65
CA LEU A 343 20.75 -28.95 5.59
C LEU A 343 21.23 -27.50 5.46
N VAL A 344 22.22 -27.09 6.26
CA VAL A 344 22.81 -25.73 6.20
C VAL A 344 23.43 -25.47 4.83
N LEU A 345 24.19 -26.45 4.30
CA LEU A 345 24.85 -26.30 2.98
C LEU A 345 23.81 -26.11 1.88
N LEU A 346 22.75 -26.90 1.84
CA LEU A 346 21.68 -26.75 0.85
C LEU A 346 20.89 -25.45 1.02
N GLU A 347 20.52 -25.09 2.25
CA GLU A 347 19.77 -23.84 2.51
C GLU A 347 20.59 -22.61 2.10
N LEU A 348 21.90 -22.59 2.37
CA LEU A 348 22.77 -21.52 1.92
C LEU A 348 22.93 -21.51 0.39
N SER A 349 23.02 -22.68 -0.24
CA SER A 349 23.09 -22.78 -1.72
C SER A 349 21.81 -22.22 -2.36
N PHE A 350 20.64 -22.53 -1.80
CA PHE A 350 19.37 -21.96 -2.27
C PHE A 350 19.29 -20.44 -2.06
N GLU A 351 19.81 -19.94 -0.95
CA GLU A 351 19.84 -18.49 -0.70
C GLU A 351 20.77 -17.77 -1.69
N LEU A 352 21.93 -18.36 -2.03
CA LEU A 352 22.82 -17.84 -3.07
C LEU A 352 22.17 -17.84 -4.45
N ILE A 353 21.44 -18.92 -4.80
CA ILE A 353 20.70 -18.97 -6.07
C ILE A 353 19.63 -17.89 -6.14
N ARG A 354 18.93 -17.65 -5.04
CA ARG A 354 17.91 -16.59 -4.93
C ARG A 354 18.54 -15.21 -5.09
N GLU A 355 19.62 -14.92 -4.36
CA GLU A 355 20.34 -13.64 -4.44
C GLU A 355 20.83 -13.35 -5.86
N ALA A 356 21.36 -14.40 -6.54
CA ALA A 356 21.73 -14.31 -7.94
C ALA A 356 20.52 -14.06 -8.86
N GLY A 357 19.39 -14.71 -8.57
CA GLY A 357 18.15 -14.60 -9.35
C GLY A 357 17.54 -13.19 -9.35
N VAL A 358 17.61 -12.49 -8.22
CA VAL A 358 17.10 -11.09 -8.11
C VAL A 358 17.85 -10.14 -9.06
N ARG A 359 19.11 -10.39 -9.36
CA ARG A 359 19.94 -9.55 -10.23
C ARG A 359 19.76 -9.84 -11.73
N ILE A 360 19.02 -10.89 -12.07
CA ILE A 360 18.75 -11.25 -13.48
C ILE A 360 17.43 -10.60 -13.89
N PRO A 361 17.43 -9.72 -14.92
CA PRO A 361 16.23 -9.01 -15.32
C PRO A 361 15.18 -9.94 -15.95
N GLY A 362 13.92 -9.68 -15.62
CA GLY A 362 12.75 -10.30 -16.24
C GLY A 362 12.43 -11.73 -15.75
N ALA A 363 11.61 -12.44 -16.53
CA ALA A 363 11.14 -13.78 -16.20
C ALA A 363 12.23 -14.85 -16.08
N LEU A 364 13.43 -14.58 -16.62
CA LEU A 364 14.56 -15.48 -16.55
C LEU A 364 15.11 -15.66 -15.13
N GLY A 365 15.03 -14.62 -14.26
CA GLY A 365 15.51 -14.71 -12.87
C GLY A 365 14.78 -15.79 -12.09
N ASN A 366 13.45 -15.82 -12.15
CA ASN A 366 12.64 -16.84 -11.49
C ASN A 366 12.87 -18.24 -12.07
N ALA A 367 13.04 -18.36 -13.40
CA ALA A 367 13.34 -19.62 -14.05
C ALA A 367 14.73 -20.17 -13.64
N MET A 368 15.74 -19.29 -13.57
CA MET A 368 17.10 -19.64 -13.13
C MET A 368 17.12 -20.11 -11.67
N GLY A 369 16.31 -19.49 -10.80
CA GLY A 369 16.17 -19.94 -9.41
C GLY A 369 15.64 -21.37 -9.30
N ILE A 370 14.62 -21.71 -10.09
CA ILE A 370 14.03 -23.06 -10.10
C ILE A 370 14.98 -24.08 -10.75
N VAL A 371 15.52 -23.78 -11.92
CA VAL A 371 16.43 -24.67 -12.67
C VAL A 371 17.76 -24.85 -11.93
N GLY A 372 18.34 -23.76 -11.40
CA GLY A 372 19.56 -23.83 -10.58
C GLY A 372 19.37 -24.67 -9.34
N GLY A 373 18.25 -24.51 -8.63
CA GLY A 373 17.91 -25.33 -7.47
C GLY A 373 17.74 -26.81 -7.80
N LEU A 374 17.10 -27.14 -8.92
CA LEU A 374 16.95 -28.51 -9.38
C LEU A 374 18.30 -29.13 -9.78
N ILE A 375 19.11 -28.42 -10.53
CA ILE A 375 20.44 -28.89 -10.98
C ILE A 375 21.37 -29.09 -9.79
N VAL A 376 21.47 -28.11 -8.89
CA VAL A 376 22.33 -28.21 -7.70
C VAL A 376 21.83 -29.33 -6.78
N GLY A 377 20.52 -29.43 -6.56
CA GLY A 377 19.93 -30.47 -5.74
C GLY A 377 20.17 -31.87 -6.33
N SER A 378 19.92 -32.08 -7.63
CA SER A 378 20.12 -33.40 -8.27
C SER A 378 21.61 -33.81 -8.32
N ALA A 379 22.50 -32.89 -8.67
CA ALA A 379 23.94 -33.14 -8.71
C ALA A 379 24.50 -33.45 -7.31
N ALA A 380 24.02 -32.74 -6.28
CA ALA A 380 24.44 -33.00 -4.88
C ALA A 380 23.99 -34.38 -4.37
N VAL A 381 22.80 -34.85 -4.79
CA VAL A 381 22.32 -36.21 -4.48
C VAL A 381 23.11 -37.26 -5.27
N GLU A 382 23.34 -37.04 -6.57
CA GLU A 382 24.10 -37.99 -7.43
C GLU A 382 25.55 -38.13 -6.96
N ALA A 383 26.14 -37.02 -6.47
CA ALA A 383 27.47 -37.05 -5.86
C ALA A 383 27.51 -37.62 -4.42
N ASN A 384 26.41 -38.10 -3.86
CA ASN A 384 26.25 -38.53 -2.46
C ASN A 384 26.68 -37.46 -1.43
N LEU A 385 26.62 -36.15 -1.78
CA LEU A 385 26.96 -35.08 -0.84
C LEU A 385 25.80 -34.78 0.12
N VAL A 386 24.56 -34.97 -0.32
CA VAL A 386 23.36 -34.77 0.47
C VAL A 386 22.32 -35.87 0.23
N SER A 387 21.48 -36.14 1.22
CA SER A 387 20.40 -37.12 1.07
C SER A 387 19.21 -36.56 0.28
N PRO A 388 18.47 -37.36 -0.51
CA PRO A 388 17.28 -36.95 -1.24
C PRO A 388 16.21 -36.33 -0.34
N ILE A 389 16.11 -36.77 0.90
CA ILE A 389 15.13 -36.30 1.87
C ILE A 389 15.40 -34.85 2.28
N VAL A 390 16.67 -34.48 2.48
CA VAL A 390 17.08 -33.11 2.80
C VAL A 390 16.76 -32.19 1.63
N VAL A 391 17.02 -32.63 0.39
CA VAL A 391 16.65 -31.84 -0.82
C VAL A 391 15.15 -31.58 -0.87
N MET A 392 14.33 -32.59 -0.56
CA MET A 392 12.86 -32.42 -0.50
C MET A 392 12.43 -31.43 0.59
N VAL A 393 13.01 -31.52 1.79
CA VAL A 393 12.73 -30.56 2.89
C VAL A 393 13.07 -29.15 2.48
N VAL A 394 14.27 -28.92 1.92
CA VAL A 394 14.72 -27.59 1.46
C VAL A 394 13.85 -27.07 0.32
N ALA A 395 13.45 -27.92 -0.62
CA ALA A 395 12.56 -27.53 -1.73
C ALA A 395 11.18 -27.06 -1.22
N ILE A 396 10.57 -27.79 -0.28
CA ILE A 396 9.28 -27.40 0.34
C ILE A 396 9.44 -26.07 1.09
N THR A 397 10.54 -25.90 1.82
CA THR A 397 10.85 -24.67 2.56
C THR A 397 11.01 -23.48 1.63
N ALA A 398 11.75 -23.64 0.54
CA ALA A 398 11.96 -22.62 -0.47
C ALA A 398 10.64 -22.22 -1.15
N LEU A 399 9.84 -23.21 -1.61
CA LEU A 399 8.52 -22.95 -2.20
C LEU A 399 7.57 -22.29 -1.21
N GLY A 400 7.62 -22.69 0.06
CA GLY A 400 6.81 -22.07 1.12
C GLY A 400 7.13 -20.59 1.32
N SER A 401 8.41 -20.21 1.26
CA SER A 401 8.82 -18.81 1.38
C SER A 401 8.35 -17.95 0.20
N LEU A 402 8.30 -18.50 -1.03
CA LEU A 402 7.79 -17.79 -2.21
C LEU A 402 6.27 -17.58 -2.21
N ALA A 403 5.54 -18.34 -1.39
CA ALA A 403 4.09 -18.18 -1.28
C ALA A 403 3.68 -16.95 -0.44
N ILE A 404 4.61 -16.31 0.26
CA ILE A 404 4.37 -15.14 1.11
C ILE A 404 4.33 -13.89 0.21
N PRO A 405 3.25 -13.07 0.25
CA PRO A 405 3.09 -11.97 -0.70
C PRO A 405 4.06 -10.80 -0.50
N ASN A 406 4.48 -10.53 0.73
CA ASN A 406 5.41 -9.45 1.05
C ASN A 406 6.82 -10.00 1.23
N GLU A 407 7.77 -9.51 0.43
CA GLU A 407 9.14 -10.03 0.38
C GLU A 407 9.95 -9.68 1.64
N GLU A 408 9.77 -8.49 2.21
CA GLU A 408 10.46 -8.09 3.45
C GLU A 408 10.04 -8.97 4.63
N PHE A 409 8.73 -9.20 4.73
CA PHE A 409 8.18 -10.11 5.72
C PHE A 409 8.65 -11.57 5.52
N ALA A 410 8.70 -12.02 4.27
CA ALA A 410 9.27 -13.34 3.94
C ALA A 410 10.75 -13.44 4.34
N SER A 411 11.53 -12.37 4.13
CA SER A 411 12.95 -12.28 4.49
C SER A 411 13.17 -12.41 6.00
N ALA A 412 12.33 -11.76 6.82
CA ALA A 412 12.38 -11.92 8.27
C ALA A 412 12.18 -13.38 8.70
N PHE A 413 11.23 -14.08 8.10
CA PHE A 413 11.00 -15.50 8.40
C PHE A 413 12.09 -16.43 7.84
N ARG A 414 12.75 -16.06 6.75
CA ARG A 414 13.93 -16.79 6.24
C ARG A 414 15.10 -16.69 7.21
N MET A 415 15.35 -15.54 7.82
CA MET A 415 16.35 -15.42 8.88
C MET A 415 15.96 -16.26 10.11
N LEU A 416 14.71 -16.19 10.50
CA LEU A 416 14.19 -16.95 11.64
C LEU A 416 14.26 -18.47 11.42
N LYS A 417 14.19 -18.96 10.19
CA LYS A 417 14.40 -20.36 9.81
C LYS A 417 15.72 -20.92 10.34
N TYR A 418 16.82 -20.18 10.20
CA TYR A 418 18.11 -20.59 10.71
C TYR A 418 18.13 -20.71 12.24
N PHE A 419 17.44 -19.81 12.93
CA PHE A 419 17.28 -19.92 14.38
C PHE A 419 16.55 -21.21 14.78
N PHE A 420 15.46 -21.56 14.09
CA PHE A 420 14.76 -22.82 14.31
C PHE A 420 15.58 -24.06 13.91
N LEU A 421 16.38 -23.95 12.88
CA LEU A 421 17.30 -25.01 12.46
C LEU A 421 18.32 -25.31 13.57
N PHE A 422 18.91 -24.30 14.17
CA PHE A 422 19.82 -24.46 15.31
C PHE A 422 19.10 -25.04 16.51
N LEU A 423 17.98 -24.50 16.92
CA LEU A 423 17.22 -25.00 18.07
C LEU A 423 16.76 -26.45 17.88
N GLY A 424 16.23 -26.77 16.70
CA GLY A 424 15.82 -28.15 16.37
C GLY A 424 16.99 -29.14 16.33
N GLY A 425 18.12 -28.66 15.76
CA GLY A 425 19.33 -29.46 15.63
C GLY A 425 20.05 -29.79 16.95
N TYR A 426 19.98 -28.93 17.96
CA TYR A 426 20.66 -29.06 19.24
C TYR A 426 19.74 -29.44 20.42
N LEU A 427 18.51 -28.93 20.44
CA LEU A 427 17.55 -29.10 21.53
C LEU A 427 16.33 -29.96 21.15
N GLY A 428 16.26 -30.43 19.90
CA GLY A 428 15.15 -31.25 19.42
C GLY A 428 13.82 -30.50 19.44
N ILE A 429 12.72 -31.22 19.67
CA ILE A 429 11.36 -30.63 19.71
C ILE A 429 11.23 -29.57 20.82
N PHE A 430 11.90 -29.74 21.95
CA PHE A 430 11.92 -28.76 23.01
C PHE A 430 12.45 -27.39 22.50
N GLY A 431 13.53 -27.42 21.70
CA GLY A 431 14.07 -26.22 21.08
C GLY A 431 13.07 -25.55 20.12
N ILE A 432 12.35 -26.36 19.31
CA ILE A 432 11.31 -25.82 18.41
C ILE A 432 10.19 -25.11 19.20
N VAL A 433 9.67 -25.78 20.25
CA VAL A 433 8.60 -25.19 21.09
C VAL A 433 9.07 -23.88 21.75
N THR A 434 10.29 -23.90 22.31
CA THR A 434 10.89 -22.71 22.93
C THR A 434 11.07 -21.58 21.89
N GLY A 435 11.55 -21.90 20.69
CA GLY A 435 11.70 -20.96 19.58
C GLY A 435 10.38 -20.34 19.15
N VAL A 436 9.32 -21.14 19.02
CA VAL A 436 7.96 -20.65 18.72
C VAL A 436 7.47 -19.72 19.83
N TYR A 437 7.65 -20.08 21.09
CA TYR A 437 7.27 -19.26 22.23
C TYR A 437 7.99 -17.88 22.19
N LEU A 438 9.30 -17.88 21.99
CA LEU A 438 10.11 -16.64 21.91
C LEU A 438 9.67 -15.77 20.72
N THR A 439 9.43 -16.37 19.55
CA THR A 439 8.98 -15.65 18.36
C THR A 439 7.61 -15.03 18.57
N VAL A 440 6.64 -15.78 19.08
CA VAL A 440 5.29 -15.26 19.36
C VAL A 440 5.33 -14.18 20.43
N SER A 441 6.15 -14.36 21.49
CA SER A 441 6.33 -13.35 22.53
C SER A 441 6.91 -12.05 21.98
N HIS A 442 7.94 -12.14 21.12
CA HIS A 442 8.51 -10.97 20.44
C HIS A 442 7.46 -10.24 19.58
N LEU A 443 6.74 -10.98 18.72
CA LEU A 443 5.69 -10.40 17.86
C LEU A 443 4.53 -9.80 18.67
N ALA A 444 4.22 -10.35 19.83
CA ALA A 444 3.19 -9.83 20.73
C ALA A 444 3.60 -8.52 21.42
N GLY A 445 4.91 -8.33 21.66
CA GLY A 445 5.48 -7.11 22.20
C GLY A 445 5.75 -6.02 21.16
N LEU A 446 5.78 -6.38 19.87
CA LEU A 446 6.09 -5.44 18.81
C LEU A 446 4.92 -4.49 18.55
N LEU A 447 5.22 -3.22 18.40
CA LEU A 447 4.29 -2.15 18.04
C LEU A 447 4.66 -1.59 16.67
N SER A 448 3.69 -1.08 15.95
CA SER A 448 3.88 -0.25 14.77
C SER A 448 3.07 1.03 14.99
N PHE A 449 3.76 2.12 15.28
CA PHE A 449 3.14 3.41 15.61
C PHE A 449 2.05 3.28 16.70
N GLY A 450 2.41 2.66 17.83
CA GLY A 450 1.51 2.44 18.97
C GLY A 450 0.41 1.39 18.74
N ILE A 451 0.33 0.77 17.55
CA ILE A 451 -0.64 -0.27 17.23
C ILE A 451 0.02 -1.66 17.37
N PRO A 452 -0.53 -2.58 18.17
CA PRO A 452 0.04 -3.91 18.34
C PRO A 452 0.19 -4.66 17.02
N TYR A 453 1.38 -5.18 16.74
CA TYR A 453 1.74 -5.85 15.48
C TYR A 453 0.85 -7.05 15.14
N LEU A 454 0.45 -7.83 16.16
CA LEU A 454 -0.48 -8.95 16.01
C LEU A 454 -1.96 -8.55 15.92
N THR A 455 -2.26 -7.26 15.71
CA THR A 455 -3.65 -6.84 15.44
C THR A 455 -4.10 -7.43 14.08
N PRO A 456 -5.31 -8.01 13.96
CA PRO A 456 -6.42 -8.02 14.91
C PRO A 456 -6.47 -9.27 15.82
N PHE A 457 -5.43 -10.11 15.90
CA PHE A 457 -5.47 -11.34 16.68
C PHE A 457 -5.50 -11.09 18.20
N VAL A 458 -4.78 -10.07 18.68
CA VAL A 458 -4.63 -9.74 20.11
C VAL A 458 -5.71 -8.77 20.60
N LYS A 459 -6.12 -7.77 19.80
CA LYS A 459 -7.14 -6.82 20.18
C LYS A 459 -8.52 -7.38 19.81
N GLN A 460 -9.35 -7.71 20.77
CA GLN A 460 -10.73 -8.17 20.57
C GLN A 460 -11.53 -7.15 19.75
N SER A 461 -11.64 -7.40 18.47
CA SER A 461 -12.72 -6.83 17.66
C SER A 461 -13.92 -7.76 17.82
N THR A 462 -14.85 -7.35 18.68
CA THR A 462 -16.03 -8.13 19.10
C THR A 462 -16.98 -8.54 17.99
N ASP A 463 -16.74 -8.12 16.73
CA ASP A 463 -17.79 -8.12 15.72
C ASP A 463 -17.56 -8.98 14.46
N ASN A 464 -16.35 -9.43 14.25
CA ASN A 464 -16.07 -10.41 13.19
C ASN A 464 -15.32 -11.56 13.87
N GLY A 465 -15.94 -12.68 14.12
CA GLY A 465 -15.34 -13.81 14.82
C GLY A 465 -13.93 -14.19 14.36
N PRO A 466 -13.17 -15.03 15.09
CA PRO A 466 -11.77 -15.37 14.80
C PRO A 466 -11.55 -15.90 13.38
N GLY A 467 -12.57 -16.49 12.75
CA GLY A 467 -12.53 -16.95 11.37
C GLY A 467 -12.42 -15.85 10.31
N SER A 468 -12.84 -14.61 10.61
CA SER A 468 -12.74 -13.50 9.66
C SER A 468 -11.34 -12.92 9.50
N LYS A 469 -10.40 -13.33 10.34
CA LYS A 469 -9.02 -12.84 10.37
C LYS A 469 -8.11 -13.63 9.41
N ILE A 470 -8.30 -14.93 9.32
CA ILE A 470 -7.55 -15.82 8.40
C ILE A 470 -8.34 -16.00 7.10
N VAL A 471 -9.64 -16.21 7.20
CA VAL A 471 -10.55 -16.45 6.06
C VAL A 471 -11.10 -15.13 5.53
N ARG A 472 -11.11 -14.94 4.21
CA ARG A 472 -11.72 -13.77 3.61
C ARG A 472 -13.24 -13.83 3.73
N VAL A 473 -13.83 -12.84 4.43
CA VAL A 473 -15.29 -12.70 4.54
C VAL A 473 -15.84 -12.11 3.23
N PRO A 474 -16.97 -12.62 2.68
CA PRO A 474 -17.64 -12.03 1.52
C PRO A 474 -17.93 -10.53 1.74
N PHE A 475 -17.81 -9.70 0.70
CA PHE A 475 -18.08 -8.26 0.79
C PHE A 475 -19.43 -7.92 1.42
N LYS A 476 -20.47 -8.69 1.12
CA LYS A 476 -21.83 -8.51 1.69
C LYS A 476 -21.90 -8.66 3.22
N LYS A 477 -20.92 -9.37 3.82
CA LYS A 477 -20.81 -9.57 5.28
C LYS A 477 -19.71 -8.71 5.90
N ARG A 478 -18.86 -8.05 5.10
CA ARG A 478 -17.78 -7.18 5.55
C ARG A 478 -18.28 -5.75 5.73
N TRP A 479 -19.04 -5.52 6.77
CA TRP A 479 -19.68 -4.24 7.03
C TRP A 479 -18.91 -3.33 7.99
N ARG A 480 -17.83 -3.83 8.62
CA ARG A 480 -16.98 -3.04 9.54
C ARG A 480 -15.53 -2.95 9.05
N ARG A 481 -14.89 -1.83 9.40
CA ARG A 481 -13.47 -1.57 9.23
C ARG A 481 -12.63 -2.24 10.33
N PRO A 482 -11.30 -2.39 10.13
CA PRO A 482 -10.40 -2.92 11.14
C PRO A 482 -10.41 -2.10 12.45
N PRO A 483 -9.92 -2.67 13.59
CA PRO A 483 -9.98 -2.01 14.89
C PRO A 483 -9.06 -0.77 15.01
N TYR A 484 -8.10 -0.59 14.13
CA TYR A 484 -7.24 0.60 14.07
C TYR A 484 -7.91 1.79 13.36
N ALA A 485 -9.04 1.62 12.70
CA ALA A 485 -9.83 2.73 12.20
C ALA A 485 -10.56 3.47 13.32
N ARG A 486 -10.88 4.76 13.10
CA ARG A 486 -11.59 5.63 14.05
C ARG A 486 -12.90 4.98 14.52
N LYS A 487 -13.18 5.04 15.81
CA LYS A 487 -14.30 4.29 16.44
C LYS A 487 -15.67 4.64 15.85
N ASN A 488 -15.89 5.92 15.51
CA ASN A 488 -17.19 6.41 15.04
C ASN A 488 -17.48 6.01 13.58
N GLU A 489 -16.45 5.76 12.77
CA GLU A 489 -16.57 5.47 11.33
C GLU A 489 -16.23 4.01 10.97
N ARG A 490 -16.45 3.08 11.90
CA ARG A 490 -16.17 1.66 11.67
C ARG A 490 -17.11 0.97 10.67
N VAL A 491 -18.28 1.55 10.43
CA VAL A 491 -19.27 0.95 9.51
C VAL A 491 -18.91 1.32 8.07
N ARG A 492 -18.60 0.30 7.24
CA ARG A 492 -18.21 0.46 5.84
C ARG A 492 -19.35 0.22 4.86
N LEU A 493 -20.25 -0.72 5.17
CA LEU A 493 -21.35 -1.13 4.31
C LEU A 493 -22.67 -1.01 5.03
N GLN A 494 -23.53 -0.12 4.55
CA GLN A 494 -24.92 0.00 5.02
C GLN A 494 -25.87 -0.53 3.94
N LYS A 495 -26.83 -1.38 4.33
CA LYS A 495 -27.91 -1.78 3.43
C LYS A 495 -28.92 -0.64 3.34
N ILE A 496 -29.06 -0.05 2.18
CA ILE A 496 -30.16 0.87 1.88
C ILE A 496 -31.45 0.05 1.92
N ARG A 497 -32.26 0.23 2.95
CA ARG A 497 -33.58 -0.37 3.06
C ARG A 497 -34.49 0.37 2.09
N ASN A 498 -34.72 -0.18 0.89
CA ASN A 498 -35.75 0.33 -0.01
C ASN A 498 -37.11 0.25 0.70
N LYS A 499 -37.64 1.39 1.15
CA LYS A 499 -39.00 1.50 1.72
C LYS A 499 -40.10 1.09 0.72
N ASN A 500 -39.80 1.01 -0.58
CA ASN A 500 -40.77 0.78 -1.64
C ASN A 500 -40.96 -0.70 -2.03
N ARG A 501 -40.53 -1.68 -1.23
CA ARG A 501 -40.72 -3.09 -1.54
C ARG A 501 -41.90 -3.75 -0.83
N LYS A 502 -42.83 -2.94 -0.27
CA LYS A 502 -44.06 -3.43 0.38
C LYS A 502 -45.34 -3.25 -0.46
N GLU A 503 -45.19 -2.76 -1.70
CA GLU A 503 -46.35 -2.64 -2.61
C GLU A 503 -46.00 -3.30 -3.95
N ARG A 504 -45.85 -4.62 -3.93
CA ARG A 504 -46.08 -5.50 -5.09
C ARG A 504 -46.35 -6.92 -4.60
#